data_6308dd1a1efc92167636c020d86cae51
#
_entry.id   6308dd1a1efc92167636c020d86cae51
#
_cell.length_a   1.000
_cell.length_b   1.000
_cell.length_c   1.000
_cell.angle_alpha   90.00
_cell.angle_beta   90.00
_cell.angle_gamma   90.00
#
_symmetry.space_group_name_H-M   'P 1'
#
loop_
_entity.id
_entity.type
_entity.pdbx_description
1 polymer ?
#
loop_
_entity_poly.entity_id
_entity_poly.type
_entity_poly.pdbx_seq_one_letter_code
_entity_poly.pdbx_strand_id
1 'polypeptide(L)'
;MKTIHTSQAPAAIGPYSQAIEANGMVFASGQIPIDPATGLIVEGGIQEQTHQALTNASHILRAAGTDMGHVVKTTVYLSDIANFAPMNEVYARFFSEPFPARSAVAVRDLPKGALVEVEVLAVKPQGQAAPCDKEVSSLDETSQKKNVM
;
A
#
# COMPACT_ATOMS: atom_id res chain seq x y z
N MET A 1 -16.35 -6.95 5.98
CA MET A 1 -14.89 -6.77 5.78
C MET A 1 -14.23 -8.13 5.70
N LYS A 2 -13.11 -8.20 5.02
CA LYS A 2 -12.44 -9.46 4.71
C LYS A 2 -10.98 -9.41 5.15
N THR A 3 -10.52 -10.46 5.83
CA THR A 3 -9.12 -10.62 6.21
C THR A 3 -8.30 -11.15 5.04
N ILE A 4 -7.15 -10.56 4.78
CA ILE A 4 -6.22 -10.98 3.74
C ILE A 4 -5.04 -11.71 4.40
N HIS A 5 -4.64 -12.81 3.81
CA HIS A 5 -3.52 -13.62 4.27
C HIS A 5 -2.71 -14.14 3.08
N THR A 6 -1.39 -14.09 3.19
CA THR A 6 -0.48 -14.70 2.20
C THR A 6 0.78 -15.21 2.90
N SER A 7 1.30 -16.34 2.42
CA SER A 7 2.59 -16.86 2.88
C SER A 7 3.79 -16.16 2.21
N GLN A 8 3.54 -15.31 1.21
CA GLN A 8 4.57 -14.57 0.49
C GLN A 8 4.97 -13.25 1.17
N ALA A 9 4.39 -12.98 2.33
CA ALA A 9 4.77 -11.87 3.19
C ALA A 9 4.89 -12.39 4.62
N PRO A 10 5.57 -11.65 5.51
CA PRO A 10 5.71 -12.07 6.90
C PRO A 10 4.36 -12.32 7.56
N ALA A 11 4.25 -13.43 8.29
CA ALA A 11 3.03 -13.77 9.00
C ALA A 11 2.71 -12.72 10.07
N ALA A 12 1.41 -12.46 10.26
CA ALA A 12 0.95 -11.60 11.34
C ALA A 12 1.10 -12.34 12.67
N ILE A 13 2.07 -11.93 13.45
CA ILE A 13 2.34 -12.51 14.78
C ILE A 13 1.80 -11.52 15.82
N GLY A 14 0.60 -11.81 16.33
CA GLY A 14 -0.07 -10.95 17.28
C GLY A 14 -1.51 -10.63 16.88
N PRO A 15 -2.16 -9.71 17.59
CA PRO A 15 -3.58 -9.41 17.37
C PRO A 15 -3.79 -8.41 16.20
N TYR A 16 -3.34 -8.79 14.99
CA TYR A 16 -3.56 -7.99 13.79
C TYR A 16 -3.59 -8.89 12.55
N SER A 17 -4.11 -8.36 11.45
CA SER A 17 -4.14 -9.02 10.15
C SER A 17 -3.07 -8.41 9.24
N GLN A 18 -2.57 -9.18 8.27
CA GLN A 18 -1.67 -8.62 7.25
C GLN A 18 -2.36 -7.50 6.47
N ALA A 19 -3.63 -7.66 6.16
CA ALA A 19 -4.46 -6.60 5.57
C ALA A 19 -5.94 -6.89 5.78
N ILE A 20 -6.73 -5.84 5.66
CA ILE A 20 -8.20 -5.90 5.70
C ILE A 20 -8.73 -5.26 4.42
N GLU A 21 -9.69 -5.95 3.80
CA GLU A 21 -10.47 -5.37 2.70
C GLU A 21 -11.81 -4.89 3.23
N ALA A 22 -12.15 -3.65 2.95
CA ALA A 22 -13.44 -3.06 3.31
C ALA A 22 -13.81 -1.96 2.31
N ASN A 23 -15.05 -1.95 1.85
CA ASN A 23 -15.58 -0.91 0.96
C ASN A 23 -14.73 -0.68 -0.31
N GLY A 24 -14.24 -1.76 -0.91
CA GLY A 24 -13.43 -1.68 -2.12
C GLY A 24 -11.99 -1.19 -1.89
N MET A 25 -11.57 -1.11 -0.64
CA MET A 25 -10.23 -0.66 -0.27
C MET A 25 -9.48 -1.76 0.49
N VAL A 26 -8.16 -1.74 0.38
CA VAL A 26 -7.27 -2.66 1.09
C VAL A 26 -6.38 -1.86 2.01
N PHE A 27 -6.50 -2.14 3.30
CA PHE A 27 -5.74 -1.52 4.37
C PHE A 27 -4.67 -2.51 4.80
N ALA A 28 -3.44 -2.32 4.35
CA ALA A 28 -2.34 -3.21 4.70
C ALA A 28 -1.63 -2.74 5.96
N SER A 29 -1.29 -3.68 6.82
CA SER A 29 -0.42 -3.40 7.97
C SER A 29 0.96 -2.98 7.52
N GLY A 30 1.65 -2.18 8.31
CA GLY A 30 3.02 -1.77 8.03
C GLY A 30 3.94 -2.97 7.84
N GLN A 31 4.78 -2.90 6.80
CA GLN A 31 5.73 -3.96 6.48
C GLN A 31 7.15 -3.53 6.81
N ILE A 32 7.80 -4.29 7.68
CA ILE A 32 9.24 -4.21 7.90
C ILE A 32 9.94 -5.20 6.97
N PRO A 33 11.24 -5.05 6.70
CA PRO A 33 11.92 -5.82 5.66
C PRO A 33 12.30 -7.25 6.07
N ILE A 34 11.34 -8.01 6.55
CA ILE A 34 11.52 -9.42 6.87
C ILE A 34 11.37 -10.24 5.59
N ASP A 35 12.32 -11.13 5.35
CA ASP A 35 12.18 -12.17 4.32
C ASP A 35 11.21 -13.24 4.87
N PRO A 36 10.07 -13.47 4.23
CA PRO A 36 9.11 -14.47 4.74
C PRO A 36 9.64 -15.90 4.73
N ALA A 37 10.65 -16.20 3.90
CA ALA A 37 11.27 -17.52 3.85
C ALA A 37 12.15 -17.81 5.07
N THR A 38 12.79 -16.79 5.63
CA THR A 38 13.70 -16.96 6.78
C THR A 38 13.13 -16.45 8.10
N GLY A 39 12.17 -15.52 8.04
CA GLY A 39 11.64 -14.85 9.22
C GLY A 39 12.58 -13.78 9.79
N LEU A 40 13.64 -13.45 9.09
CA LEU A 40 14.66 -12.49 9.53
C LEU A 40 14.66 -11.24 8.65
N ILE A 41 15.11 -10.11 9.24
CA ILE A 41 15.40 -8.90 8.48
C ILE A 41 16.45 -9.23 7.41
N VAL A 42 16.23 -8.78 6.17
CA VAL A 42 17.18 -9.00 5.09
C VAL A 42 18.53 -8.33 5.39
N GLU A 43 19.61 -8.95 4.90
CA GLU A 43 20.93 -8.35 4.96
C GLU A 43 21.03 -7.13 4.05
N GLY A 44 21.89 -6.21 4.41
CA GLY A 44 22.13 -4.99 3.65
C GLY A 44 21.63 -3.75 4.39
N GLY A 45 21.67 -2.63 3.68
CA GLY A 45 21.30 -1.34 4.23
C GLY A 45 19.90 -0.91 3.85
N ILE A 46 19.70 0.40 3.83
CA ILE A 46 18.38 0.99 3.60
C ILE A 46 17.77 0.60 2.25
N GLN A 47 18.59 0.46 1.21
CA GLN A 47 18.04 0.13 -0.12
C GLN A 47 17.51 -1.29 -0.19
N GLU A 48 18.25 -2.27 0.32
CA GLU A 48 17.83 -3.66 0.40
C GLU A 48 16.60 -3.81 1.30
N GLN A 49 16.59 -3.11 2.42
CA GLN A 49 15.45 -3.13 3.34
C GLN A 49 14.20 -2.50 2.72
N THR A 50 14.33 -1.38 2.04
CA THR A 50 13.21 -0.72 1.35
C THR A 50 12.63 -1.65 0.28
N HIS A 51 13.49 -2.28 -0.49
CA HIS A 51 13.05 -3.23 -1.52
C HIS A 51 12.24 -4.39 -0.90
N GLN A 52 12.72 -4.97 0.19
CA GLN A 52 12.01 -6.09 0.83
C GLN A 52 10.69 -5.65 1.44
N ALA A 53 10.65 -4.50 2.12
CA ALA A 53 9.40 -4.00 2.72
C ALA A 53 8.32 -3.77 1.66
N LEU A 54 8.68 -3.14 0.54
CA LEU A 54 7.76 -2.89 -0.56
C LEU A 54 7.38 -4.17 -1.31
N THR A 55 8.29 -5.12 -1.43
CA THR A 55 8.00 -6.45 -2.00
C THR A 55 6.96 -7.18 -1.14
N ASN A 56 7.10 -7.14 0.17
CA ASN A 56 6.12 -7.72 1.10
C ASN A 56 4.74 -7.07 0.92
N ALA A 57 4.70 -5.74 0.87
CA ALA A 57 3.45 -5.01 0.63
C ALA A 57 2.82 -5.39 -0.71
N SER A 58 3.61 -5.51 -1.77
CA SER A 58 3.14 -5.93 -3.09
C SER A 58 2.49 -7.31 -3.06
N HIS A 59 3.08 -8.27 -2.35
CA HIS A 59 2.51 -9.62 -2.24
C HIS A 59 1.18 -9.61 -1.48
N ILE A 60 1.07 -8.81 -0.43
CA ILE A 60 -0.19 -8.66 0.32
C ILE A 60 -1.28 -8.08 -0.58
N LEU A 61 -0.97 -7.03 -1.35
CA LEU A 61 -1.94 -6.42 -2.26
C LEU A 61 -2.41 -7.40 -3.33
N ARG A 62 -1.50 -8.20 -3.89
CA ARG A 62 -1.87 -9.21 -4.88
C ARG A 62 -2.77 -10.28 -4.29
N ALA A 63 -2.52 -10.72 -3.06
CA ALA A 63 -3.39 -11.65 -2.36
C ALA A 63 -4.80 -11.07 -2.14
N ALA A 64 -4.91 -9.76 -2.05
CA ALA A 64 -6.19 -9.05 -1.93
C ALA A 64 -6.88 -8.80 -3.27
N GLY A 65 -6.23 -9.10 -4.40
CA GLY A 65 -6.79 -8.87 -5.73
C GLY A 65 -6.54 -7.46 -6.27
N THR A 66 -5.54 -6.78 -5.78
CA THR A 66 -5.10 -5.47 -6.29
C THR A 66 -3.57 -5.48 -6.48
N ASP A 67 -2.96 -4.34 -6.66
CA ASP A 67 -1.52 -4.25 -6.89
C ASP A 67 -0.96 -2.87 -6.52
N MET A 68 0.34 -2.68 -6.71
CA MET A 68 1.01 -1.42 -6.40
C MET A 68 0.50 -0.25 -7.25
N GLY A 69 0.00 -0.51 -8.45
CA GLY A 69 -0.58 0.52 -9.32
C GLY A 69 -1.90 1.10 -8.80
N HIS A 70 -2.52 0.48 -7.82
CA HIS A 70 -3.77 0.90 -7.19
C HIS A 70 -3.57 1.48 -5.79
N VAL A 71 -2.34 1.64 -5.35
CA VAL A 71 -2.03 2.28 -4.07
C VAL A 71 -2.35 3.77 -4.16
N VAL A 72 -3.11 4.27 -3.19
CA VAL A 72 -3.54 5.68 -3.14
C VAL A 72 -2.80 6.46 -2.06
N LYS A 73 -2.31 5.78 -1.02
CA LYS A 73 -1.61 6.42 0.08
C LYS A 73 -0.54 5.49 0.63
N THR A 74 0.64 6.04 0.91
CA THR A 74 1.67 5.35 1.66
C THR A 74 2.11 6.18 2.86
N THR A 75 2.60 5.48 3.88
CA THR A 75 3.33 6.09 4.99
C THR A 75 4.65 5.35 5.13
N VAL A 76 5.74 6.08 5.10
CA VAL A 76 7.09 5.54 5.25
C VAL A 76 7.67 6.00 6.58
N TYR A 77 8.06 5.04 7.40
CA TYR A 77 8.70 5.26 8.69
C TYR A 77 10.17 4.89 8.56
N LEU A 78 11.05 5.81 8.95
CA LEU A 78 12.50 5.61 8.93
C LEU A 78 13.05 5.68 10.36
N SER A 79 14.00 4.82 10.68
CA SER A 79 14.70 4.91 11.97
C SER A 79 15.75 6.04 11.99
N ASP A 80 16.12 6.57 10.81
CA ASP A 80 17.04 7.69 10.66
C ASP A 80 16.66 8.47 9.39
N ILE A 81 16.39 9.76 9.53
CA ILE A 81 15.99 10.62 8.40
C ILE A 81 17.11 10.75 7.35
N ALA A 82 18.36 10.49 7.71
CA ALA A 82 19.48 10.49 6.77
C ALA A 82 19.32 9.43 5.68
N ASN A 83 18.49 8.41 5.90
CA ASN A 83 18.19 7.37 4.93
C ASN A 83 17.09 7.73 3.92
N PHE A 84 16.57 8.96 3.98
CA PHE A 84 15.44 9.37 3.12
C PHE A 84 15.80 9.26 1.63
N ALA A 85 16.91 9.87 1.20
CA ALA A 85 17.27 9.89 -0.22
C ALA A 85 17.52 8.49 -0.81
N PRO A 86 18.34 7.62 -0.19
CA PRO A 86 18.53 6.27 -0.71
C PRO A 86 17.26 5.41 -0.62
N MET A 87 16.41 5.59 0.39
CA MET A 87 15.10 4.95 0.45
C MET A 87 14.25 5.38 -0.76
N ASN A 88 14.23 6.65 -1.04
CA ASN A 88 13.40 7.22 -2.10
C ASN A 88 13.78 6.71 -3.49
N GLU A 89 15.05 6.44 -3.73
CA GLU A 89 15.52 5.85 -4.99
C GLU A 89 14.88 4.47 -5.24
N VAL A 90 14.81 3.63 -4.22
CA VAL A 90 14.19 2.30 -4.33
C VAL A 90 12.67 2.42 -4.38
N TYR A 91 12.09 3.28 -3.55
CA TYR A 91 10.65 3.54 -3.53
C TYR A 91 10.13 3.91 -4.92
N ALA A 92 10.84 4.77 -5.63
CA ALA A 92 10.44 5.22 -6.96
C ALA A 92 10.30 4.08 -7.98
N ARG A 93 10.99 2.96 -7.79
CA ARG A 93 10.92 1.80 -8.69
C ARG A 93 9.63 1.00 -8.54
N PHE A 94 8.91 1.18 -7.42
CA PHE A 94 7.68 0.44 -7.14
C PHE A 94 6.42 1.18 -7.58
N PHE A 95 6.53 2.47 -7.90
CA PHE A 95 5.37 3.30 -8.23
C PHE A 95 5.59 4.06 -9.52
N SER A 96 4.50 4.38 -10.19
CA SER A 96 4.48 5.22 -11.40
C SER A 96 3.41 6.29 -11.26
N GLU A 97 3.44 7.27 -12.15
CA GLU A 97 2.42 8.33 -12.16
C GLU A 97 1.03 7.76 -12.50
N PRO A 98 -0.02 8.24 -11.83
CA PRO A 98 0.02 9.19 -10.73
C PRO A 98 0.56 8.53 -9.46
N PHE A 99 1.56 9.16 -8.84
CA PHE A 99 2.14 8.63 -7.60
C PHE A 99 1.12 8.68 -6.47
N PRO A 100 1.14 7.70 -5.55
CA PRO A 100 0.28 7.78 -4.37
C PRO A 100 0.66 8.98 -3.49
N ALA A 101 -0.32 9.48 -2.74
CA ALA A 101 -0.03 10.44 -1.68
C ALA A 101 0.89 9.77 -0.65
N ARG A 102 1.81 10.52 -0.04
CA ARG A 102 2.78 9.96 0.89
C ARG A 102 3.08 10.89 2.05
N SER A 103 3.25 10.30 3.23
CA SER A 103 3.95 10.90 4.35
C SER A 103 5.21 10.07 4.63
N ALA A 104 6.33 10.72 4.90
CA ALA A 104 7.57 10.05 5.27
C ALA A 104 8.15 10.77 6.49
N VAL A 105 8.39 10.00 7.55
CA VAL A 105 8.83 10.54 8.84
C VAL A 105 9.89 9.65 9.45
N ALA A 106 10.79 10.24 10.23
CA ALA A 106 11.67 9.49 11.09
C ALA A 106 10.98 9.24 12.42
N VAL A 107 11.14 8.03 12.94
CA VAL A 107 10.64 7.63 14.25
C VAL A 107 11.82 7.25 15.13
N ARG A 108 11.56 7.10 16.43
CA ARG A 108 12.62 6.76 17.37
C ARG A 108 13.19 5.37 17.11
N ASP A 109 12.32 4.38 16.95
CA ASP A 109 12.71 3.00 16.77
C ASP A 109 11.69 2.27 15.90
N LEU A 110 12.14 1.23 15.19
CA LEU A 110 11.28 0.31 14.46
C LEU A 110 11.47 -1.11 14.99
N PRO A 111 10.46 -1.97 14.86
CA PRO A 111 10.57 -3.35 15.34
C PRO A 111 11.78 -4.07 14.72
N LYS A 112 12.44 -4.90 15.52
CA LYS A 112 13.59 -5.74 15.14
C LYS A 112 14.77 -4.97 14.57
N GLY A 113 14.90 -3.69 14.91
CA GLY A 113 15.99 -2.87 14.40
C GLY A 113 15.88 -2.52 12.92
N ALA A 114 14.70 -2.61 12.32
CA ALA A 114 14.49 -2.25 10.92
C ALA A 114 14.85 -0.79 10.68
N LEU A 115 15.38 -0.49 9.50
CA LEU A 115 15.68 0.87 9.06
C LEU A 115 14.46 1.56 8.43
N VAL A 116 13.49 0.78 7.98
CA VAL A 116 12.31 1.27 7.28
C VAL A 116 11.11 0.38 7.56
N GLU A 117 9.94 1.01 7.59
CA GLU A 117 8.63 0.34 7.57
C GLU A 117 7.75 1.09 6.60
N VAL A 118 6.98 0.36 5.78
CA VAL A 118 6.07 0.97 4.81
C VAL A 118 4.66 0.45 5.01
N GLU A 119 3.72 1.38 5.10
CA GLU A 119 2.29 1.11 5.18
C GLU A 119 1.63 1.58 3.90
N VAL A 120 0.75 0.77 3.33
CA VAL A 120 0.06 1.11 2.08
C VAL A 120 -1.46 0.97 2.23
N LEU A 121 -2.16 1.83 1.51
CA LEU A 121 -3.62 1.81 1.34
C LEU A 121 -3.90 1.79 -0.15
N ALA A 122 -4.64 0.78 -0.61
CA ALA A 122 -4.94 0.60 -2.04
C ALA A 122 -6.43 0.49 -2.28
N VAL A 123 -6.86 0.82 -3.50
CA VAL A 123 -8.21 0.51 -3.96
C VAL A 123 -8.18 -0.79 -4.72
N LYS A 124 -9.29 -1.53 -4.69
CA LYS A 124 -9.46 -2.70 -5.54
C LYS A 124 -9.98 -2.28 -6.92
N PRO A 125 -9.46 -2.87 -8.01
CA PRO A 125 -10.06 -2.67 -9.31
C PRO A 125 -11.51 -3.15 -9.27
N GLN A 126 -12.44 -2.28 -9.71
CA GLN A 126 -13.86 -2.63 -9.77
C GLN A 126 -14.21 -3.04 -11.19
N GLY A 127 -14.56 -4.32 -11.36
CA GLY A 127 -14.96 -4.84 -12.66
C GLY A 127 -16.30 -4.33 -13.17
N GLN A 128 -17.03 -3.49 -12.41
CA GLN A 128 -18.37 -3.00 -12.73
C GLN A 128 -18.56 -1.50 -12.48
N ALA A 129 -17.55 -0.69 -12.74
CA ALA A 129 -17.67 0.76 -12.61
C ALA A 129 -18.59 1.38 -13.68
N ALA A 130 -18.66 0.76 -14.86
CA ALA A 130 -19.42 1.28 -15.99
C ALA A 130 -20.93 1.47 -15.74
N PRO A 131 -21.67 0.60 -15.02
CA PRO A 131 -23.09 0.86 -14.76
C PRO A 131 -23.34 2.07 -13.85
N CYS A 132 -22.49 2.30 -12.88
CA CYS A 132 -22.59 3.47 -12.00
C CYS A 132 -22.32 4.79 -12.74
N ASP A 133 -21.35 4.78 -13.61
CA ASP A 133 -21.01 5.96 -14.41
C ASP A 133 -22.15 6.36 -15.35
N LYS A 134 -22.85 5.36 -15.93
CA LYS A 134 -23.99 5.62 -16.79
C LYS A 134 -25.18 6.20 -16.02
N GLU A 135 -25.41 5.75 -14.81
CA GLU A 135 -26.51 6.28 -13.97
C GLU A 135 -26.23 7.73 -13.57
N VAL A 136 -25.01 8.04 -13.18
CA VAL A 136 -24.62 9.39 -12.82
C VAL A 136 -24.72 10.33 -14.01
N SER A 137 -24.27 9.94 -15.19
CA SER A 137 -24.36 10.79 -16.37
C SER A 137 -25.80 11.04 -16.82
N SER A 138 -26.68 10.05 -16.68
CA SER A 138 -28.11 10.23 -17.01
C SER A 138 -28.81 11.19 -16.05
N LEU A 139 -28.44 11.18 -14.77
CA LEU A 139 -28.97 12.11 -13.78
C LEU A 139 -28.49 13.55 -14.06
N ASP A 140 -27.25 13.72 -14.44
CA ASP A 140 -26.68 15.03 -14.79
C ASP A 140 -27.36 15.63 -16.02
N GLU A 141 -27.60 14.84 -17.06
CA GLU A 141 -28.33 15.28 -18.26
C GLU A 141 -29.75 15.74 -17.93
N THR A 142 -30.43 15.01 -17.05
CA THR A 142 -31.79 15.36 -16.64
C THR A 142 -31.81 16.66 -15.85
N SER A 143 -30.80 16.87 -15.00
CA SER A 143 -30.68 18.08 -14.21
C SER A 143 -30.39 19.30 -15.08
N GLN A 144 -29.55 19.16 -16.08
CA GLN A 144 -29.22 20.24 -17.01
C GLN A 144 -30.42 20.66 -17.85
N LYS A 145 -31.22 19.69 -18.32
CA LYS A 145 -32.43 19.99 -19.09
C LYS A 145 -33.49 20.76 -18.29
N LYS A 146 -33.57 20.50 -16.99
CA LYS A 146 -34.50 21.23 -16.12
C LYS A 146 -34.07 22.68 -15.86
N ASN A 147 -32.77 22.96 -15.92
CA ASN A 147 -32.26 24.31 -15.69
C ASN A 147 -32.30 25.20 -16.92
N VAL A 148 -32.54 24.64 -18.09
CA VAL A 148 -32.60 25.39 -19.39
C VAL A 148 -34.06 25.78 -19.73
N MET A 149 -35.02 25.21 -19.03
CA MET A 149 -36.44 25.56 -19.17
C MET A 149 -36.90 26.47 -18.03
#